data_a2dde1a6c3a6311f5e0f2a7dc9905a2a
#
_entry.id   a2dde1a6c3a6311f5e0f2a7dc9905a2a
#
_cell.length_a   1.000
_cell.length_b   1.000
_cell.length_c   1.000
_cell.angle_alpha   90.00
_cell.angle_beta   90.00
_cell.angle_gamma   90.00
#
_symmetry.space_group_name_H-M   'P 1'
#
loop_
_entity.id
_entity.type
_entity.pdbx_description
1 polymer ?
#
loop_
_entity_poly.entity_id
_entity_poly.type
_entity_poly.pdbx_seq_one_letter_code
_entity_poly.pdbx_strand_id
1 'polypeptide(L)'
;LEDGDALALDHRATPPLLMRGVNPVALLREFLGREDGLCRGCGGHMHLFAPEWLAASTGIVGATGPMAAGFALAAQHLRPARVALAFFGEGAMNEGALLEAMNLAVVWRLPVVFVCKDNGWSITTHSPSTTGGALVARARAFGLHAVEVEGADVLAVYDAAAQCLQRARDGGGPSFMVATCAHLEGHYLGDQMLDASRRPAQV
;
A
#
# COMPACT_ATOMS: atom_id res chain seq x y z
N LEU A 1 8.16 11.42 2.59
CA LEU A 1 9.02 10.40 3.18
C LEU A 1 10.45 10.92 3.32
N GLU A 2 11.15 10.42 4.31
CA GLU A 2 12.55 10.74 4.60
C GLU A 2 13.46 9.54 4.28
N ASP A 3 14.78 9.79 4.26
CA ASP A 3 15.74 8.70 4.19
C ASP A 3 15.58 7.77 5.39
N GLY A 4 15.60 6.47 5.12
CA GLY A 4 15.40 5.45 6.12
C GLY A 4 13.95 5.05 6.38
N ASP A 5 12.97 5.74 5.79
CA ASP A 5 11.60 5.24 5.77
C ASP A 5 11.46 4.06 4.81
N ALA A 6 10.63 3.10 5.16
CA ALA A 6 10.45 1.88 4.40
C ALA A 6 9.10 1.80 3.69
N LEU A 7 9.07 1.13 2.54
CA LEU A 7 7.87 0.92 1.74
C LEU A 7 7.57 -0.56 1.53
N ALA A 8 6.37 -0.99 1.90
CA ALA A 8 5.77 -2.24 1.50
C ALA A 8 4.66 -1.95 0.49
N LEU A 9 4.86 -2.35 -0.76
CA LEU A 9 4.06 -1.96 -1.90
C LEU A 9 3.29 -3.16 -2.47
N ASP A 10 2.10 -2.90 -2.97
CA ASP A 10 1.36 -3.88 -3.75
C ASP A 10 1.97 -4.04 -5.17
N HIS A 11 1.35 -4.86 -5.99
CA HIS A 11 1.81 -5.17 -7.35
C HIS A 11 1.85 -3.96 -8.32
N ARG A 12 1.39 -2.77 -7.90
CA ARG A 12 1.46 -1.50 -8.66
C ARG A 12 2.55 -0.59 -8.13
N ALA A 13 3.71 -1.17 -7.82
CA ALA A 13 4.83 -0.53 -7.15
C ALA A 13 5.68 0.38 -8.03
N THR A 14 5.57 0.33 -9.35
CA THR A 14 6.45 1.06 -10.27
C THR A 14 6.52 2.56 -9.98
N PRO A 15 5.41 3.32 -9.87
CA PRO A 15 5.48 4.75 -9.59
C PRO A 15 6.19 5.08 -8.26
N PRO A 16 5.83 4.50 -7.12
CA PRO A 16 6.50 4.83 -5.86
C PRO A 16 7.97 4.40 -5.83
N LEU A 17 8.37 3.32 -6.50
CA LEU A 17 9.78 2.93 -6.62
C LEU A 17 10.59 3.95 -7.42
N LEU A 18 10.07 4.42 -8.55
CA LEU A 18 10.71 5.48 -9.35
C LEU A 18 10.82 6.79 -8.57
N MET A 19 9.78 7.16 -7.84
CA MET A 19 9.78 8.36 -6.98
C MET A 19 10.80 8.26 -5.84
N ARG A 20 11.11 7.04 -5.38
CA ARG A 20 12.17 6.79 -4.39
C ARG A 20 13.59 6.85 -4.98
N GLY A 21 13.72 6.85 -6.29
CA GLY A 21 15.01 6.92 -6.99
C GLY A 21 15.52 5.57 -7.51
N VAL A 22 14.69 4.53 -7.53
CA VAL A 22 15.07 3.25 -8.14
C VAL A 22 15.35 3.47 -9.63
N ASN A 23 16.46 2.90 -10.10
CA ASN A 23 16.91 3.07 -11.48
C ASN A 23 15.88 2.46 -12.47
N PRO A 24 15.30 3.28 -13.37
CA PRO A 24 14.28 2.82 -14.31
C PRO A 24 14.80 1.75 -15.29
N VAL A 25 16.09 1.78 -15.63
CA VAL A 25 16.69 0.76 -16.51
C VAL A 25 16.76 -0.59 -15.78
N ALA A 26 17.12 -0.62 -14.50
CA ALA A 26 17.13 -1.85 -13.72
C ALA A 26 15.72 -2.43 -13.56
N LEU A 27 14.70 -1.57 -13.38
CA LEU A 27 13.29 -1.96 -13.36
C LEU A 27 12.82 -2.57 -14.69
N LEU A 28 13.12 -1.93 -15.81
CA LEU A 28 12.76 -2.45 -17.13
C LEU A 28 13.45 -3.77 -17.43
N ARG A 29 14.71 -3.92 -17.06
CA ARG A 29 15.46 -5.18 -17.20
C ARG A 29 14.81 -6.28 -16.37
N GLU A 30 14.35 -5.97 -15.17
CA GLU A 30 13.59 -6.92 -14.34
C GLU A 30 12.31 -7.39 -15.01
N PHE A 31 11.53 -6.47 -15.59
CA PHE A 31 10.29 -6.81 -16.30
C PHE A 31 10.53 -7.70 -17.52
N LEU A 32 11.71 -7.58 -18.13
CA LEU A 32 12.15 -8.41 -19.25
C LEU A 32 12.81 -9.74 -18.82
N GLY A 33 12.85 -10.05 -17.53
CA GLY A 33 13.43 -11.28 -16.98
C GLY A 33 14.95 -11.35 -17.10
N ARG A 34 15.65 -10.22 -17.15
CA ARG A 34 17.10 -10.17 -17.32
C ARG A 34 17.83 -10.35 -16.00
N GLU A 35 18.95 -11.08 -16.03
CA GLU A 35 19.81 -11.30 -14.85
C GLU A 35 20.40 -10.01 -14.29
N ASP A 36 20.57 -8.98 -15.10
CA ASP A 36 21.03 -7.65 -14.71
C ASP A 36 19.87 -6.69 -14.30
N GLY A 37 18.67 -7.24 -14.08
CA GLY A 37 17.52 -6.55 -13.51
C GLY A 37 17.60 -6.38 -12.00
N LEU A 38 16.66 -5.62 -11.43
CA LEU A 38 16.60 -5.26 -10.02
C LEU A 38 16.61 -6.48 -9.06
N CYS A 39 15.94 -7.56 -9.46
CA CYS A 39 15.82 -8.82 -8.71
C CYS A 39 16.34 -10.01 -9.53
N ARG A 40 17.31 -9.79 -10.41
CA ARG A 40 17.91 -10.79 -11.30
C ARG A 40 16.91 -11.45 -12.24
N GLY A 41 15.88 -10.72 -12.66
CA GLY A 41 14.83 -11.21 -13.54
C GLY A 41 13.84 -12.18 -12.91
N CYS A 42 13.87 -12.37 -11.59
CA CYS A 42 13.01 -13.31 -10.88
C CYS A 42 11.73 -12.69 -10.31
N GLY A 43 11.68 -11.37 -10.16
CA GLY A 43 10.56 -10.66 -9.54
C GLY A 43 9.45 -10.26 -10.50
N GLY A 44 9.78 -10.15 -11.80
CA GLY A 44 8.87 -9.61 -12.79
C GLY A 44 8.44 -8.18 -12.45
N HIS A 45 7.16 -7.87 -12.65
CA HIS A 45 6.63 -6.54 -12.32
C HIS A 45 5.97 -6.44 -10.94
N MET A 46 5.83 -7.56 -10.21
CA MET A 46 5.06 -7.62 -8.96
C MET A 46 5.92 -7.80 -7.71
N HIS A 47 7.02 -8.58 -7.81
CA HIS A 47 7.83 -8.95 -6.65
C HIS A 47 9.20 -8.28 -6.72
N LEU A 48 9.21 -6.98 -6.43
CA LEU A 48 10.39 -6.14 -6.57
C LEU A 48 11.02 -5.88 -5.20
N PHE A 49 12.35 -5.98 -5.14
CA PHE A 49 13.13 -5.66 -3.95
C PHE A 49 14.17 -4.60 -4.29
N ALA A 50 14.10 -3.49 -3.60
CA ALA A 50 15.05 -2.38 -3.70
C ALA A 50 15.60 -2.07 -2.30
N PRO A 51 16.52 -2.90 -1.77
CA PRO A 51 16.99 -2.79 -0.38
C PRO A 51 17.68 -1.48 -0.08
N GLU A 52 18.36 -0.89 -1.04
CA GLU A 52 18.99 0.44 -0.92
C GLU A 52 17.98 1.55 -0.60
N TRP A 53 16.75 1.36 -1.04
CA TRP A 53 15.63 2.27 -0.85
C TRP A 53 14.66 1.82 0.24
N LEU A 54 14.96 0.71 0.94
CA LEU A 54 14.07 0.06 1.91
C LEU A 54 12.67 -0.15 1.35
N ALA A 55 12.59 -0.57 0.10
CA ALA A 55 11.33 -0.77 -0.61
C ALA A 55 11.20 -2.20 -1.14
N ALA A 56 10.03 -2.77 -0.94
CA ALA A 56 9.69 -4.09 -1.47
C ALA A 56 8.24 -4.10 -1.94
N SER A 57 7.97 -4.87 -3.01
CA SER A 57 6.61 -5.08 -3.48
C SER A 57 6.25 -6.55 -3.58
N THR A 58 4.95 -6.82 -3.55
CA THR A 58 4.40 -8.17 -3.65
C THR A 58 3.08 -8.20 -4.40
N GLY A 59 2.86 -9.25 -5.17
CA GLY A 59 1.57 -9.57 -5.77
C GLY A 59 0.62 -10.32 -4.82
N ILE A 60 1.08 -10.71 -3.64
CA ILE A 60 0.26 -11.42 -2.66
C ILE A 60 -0.62 -10.41 -1.93
N VAL A 61 -1.93 -10.53 -2.10
CA VAL A 61 -2.92 -9.63 -1.51
C VAL A 61 -2.82 -9.66 0.02
N GLY A 62 -2.79 -8.50 0.65
CA GLY A 62 -2.69 -8.37 2.11
C GLY A 62 -1.27 -8.51 2.69
N ALA A 63 -0.30 -9.08 1.94
CA ALA A 63 1.06 -9.31 2.46
C ALA A 63 1.86 -8.04 2.72
N THR A 64 1.46 -6.90 2.17
CA THR A 64 2.08 -5.60 2.47
C THR A 64 1.93 -5.21 3.95
N GLY A 65 0.86 -5.66 4.60
CA GLY A 65 0.64 -5.44 6.04
C GLY A 65 1.76 -6.01 6.91
N PRO A 66 1.96 -7.34 6.94
CA PRO A 66 3.04 -7.95 7.73
C PRO A 66 4.43 -7.49 7.28
N MET A 67 4.66 -7.22 5.98
CA MET A 67 5.93 -6.64 5.52
C MET A 67 6.19 -5.28 6.16
N ALA A 68 5.23 -4.36 6.13
CA ALA A 68 5.38 -3.04 6.74
C ALA A 68 5.48 -3.12 8.26
N ALA A 69 4.76 -4.03 8.91
CA ALA A 69 4.89 -4.26 10.34
C ALA A 69 6.32 -4.72 10.70
N GLY A 70 6.93 -5.61 9.90
CA GLY A 70 8.31 -6.03 10.05
C GLY A 70 9.31 -4.87 9.84
N PHE A 71 9.12 -4.05 8.80
CA PHE A 71 9.93 -2.86 8.59
C PHE A 71 9.80 -1.85 9.72
N ALA A 72 8.58 -1.62 10.22
CA ALA A 72 8.33 -0.71 11.33
C ALA A 72 8.95 -1.22 12.64
N LEU A 73 8.88 -2.52 12.91
CA LEU A 73 9.53 -3.14 14.05
C LEU A 73 11.06 -2.96 13.97
N ALA A 74 11.64 -3.23 12.80
CA ALA A 74 13.06 -2.99 12.56
C ALA A 74 13.42 -1.51 12.73
N ALA A 75 12.61 -0.59 12.22
CA ALA A 75 12.82 0.85 12.38
C ALA A 75 12.78 1.27 13.86
N GLN A 76 11.84 0.76 14.62
CA GLN A 76 11.70 1.06 16.05
C GLN A 76 12.97 0.72 16.85
N HIS A 77 13.66 -0.37 16.48
CA HIS A 77 14.86 -0.82 17.18
C HIS A 77 16.17 -0.29 16.58
N LEU A 78 16.25 -0.14 15.27
CA LEU A 78 17.48 0.13 14.55
C LEU A 78 17.58 1.55 14.01
N ARG A 79 16.46 2.22 13.79
CA ARG A 79 16.37 3.54 13.15
C ARG A 79 15.25 4.38 13.79
N PRO A 80 15.42 4.85 15.04
CA PRO A 80 14.40 5.64 15.72
C PRO A 80 13.90 6.80 14.87
N ALA A 81 12.60 7.11 15.00
CA ALA A 81 11.88 8.11 14.23
C ALA A 81 11.73 7.80 12.72
N ARG A 82 12.08 6.60 12.24
CA ARG A 82 11.74 6.15 10.89
C ARG A 82 10.43 5.39 10.90
N VAL A 83 9.73 5.45 9.78
CA VAL A 83 8.38 4.88 9.63
C VAL A 83 8.35 3.88 8.48
N ALA A 84 7.37 3.00 8.51
CA ALA A 84 7.05 2.14 7.38
C ALA A 84 5.67 2.48 6.82
N LEU A 85 5.49 2.31 5.51
CA LEU A 85 4.20 2.45 4.85
C LEU A 85 3.82 1.13 4.18
N ALA A 86 2.57 0.72 4.36
CA ALA A 86 1.95 -0.37 3.62
C ALA A 86 0.98 0.22 2.60
N PHE A 87 1.14 -0.09 1.31
CA PHE A 87 0.18 0.28 0.28
C PHE A 87 -0.59 -0.96 -0.19
N PHE A 88 -1.90 -0.84 -0.29
CA PHE A 88 -2.78 -1.91 -0.76
C PHE A 88 -4.12 -1.36 -1.26
N GLY A 89 -4.84 -2.17 -2.04
CA GLY A 89 -6.22 -1.88 -2.43
C GLY A 89 -7.22 -2.33 -1.37
N GLU A 90 -8.44 -1.84 -1.43
CA GLU A 90 -9.49 -2.10 -0.43
C GLU A 90 -9.85 -3.60 -0.29
N GLY A 91 -9.70 -4.40 -1.37
CA GLY A 91 -9.91 -5.85 -1.29
C GLY A 91 -8.98 -6.56 -0.30
N ALA A 92 -7.78 -6.03 -0.07
CA ALA A 92 -6.85 -6.56 0.90
C ALA A 92 -7.37 -6.47 2.35
N MET A 93 -8.33 -5.59 2.63
CA MET A 93 -8.96 -5.48 3.95
C MET A 93 -9.77 -6.72 4.34
N ASN A 94 -9.95 -7.68 3.44
CA ASN A 94 -10.60 -8.95 3.70
C ASN A 94 -9.58 -10.09 3.93
N GLU A 95 -8.29 -9.80 3.83
CA GLU A 95 -7.22 -10.78 4.06
C GLU A 95 -6.82 -10.83 5.54
N GLY A 96 -6.80 -12.04 6.12
CA GLY A 96 -6.46 -12.26 7.52
C GLY A 96 -5.09 -11.71 7.90
N ALA A 97 -4.08 -11.92 7.05
CA ALA A 97 -2.70 -11.45 7.29
C ALA A 97 -2.60 -9.93 7.47
N LEU A 98 -3.39 -9.14 6.71
CA LEU A 98 -3.42 -7.70 6.89
C LEU A 98 -4.06 -7.31 8.22
N LEU A 99 -5.18 -7.96 8.59
CA LEU A 99 -5.90 -7.68 9.84
C LEU A 99 -5.04 -8.04 11.06
N GLU A 100 -4.35 -9.16 11.02
CA GLU A 100 -3.39 -9.57 12.06
C GLU A 100 -2.23 -8.58 12.18
N ALA A 101 -1.68 -8.11 11.06
CA ALA A 101 -0.62 -7.11 11.05
C ALA A 101 -1.09 -5.77 11.66
N MET A 102 -2.32 -5.34 11.37
CA MET A 102 -2.92 -4.14 11.97
C MET A 102 -3.07 -4.29 13.49
N ASN A 103 -3.54 -5.45 13.95
CA ASN A 103 -3.64 -5.77 15.38
C ASN A 103 -2.26 -5.71 16.06
N LEU A 104 -1.25 -6.40 15.51
CA LEU A 104 0.11 -6.37 16.05
C LEU A 104 0.72 -4.97 16.05
N ALA A 105 0.48 -4.21 15.00
CA ALA A 105 0.97 -2.83 14.91
C ALA A 105 0.43 -1.96 16.05
N VAL A 106 -0.82 -2.12 16.42
CA VAL A 106 -1.41 -1.41 17.57
C VAL A 106 -0.81 -1.88 18.89
N VAL A 107 -0.76 -3.21 19.10
CA VAL A 107 -0.24 -3.81 20.35
C VAL A 107 1.21 -3.38 20.62
N TRP A 108 2.05 -3.36 19.58
CA TRP A 108 3.45 -2.99 19.68
C TRP A 108 3.73 -1.50 19.43
N ARG A 109 2.67 -0.69 19.17
CA ARG A 109 2.77 0.73 18.87
C ARG A 109 3.76 1.03 17.74
N LEU A 110 3.73 0.21 16.68
CA LEU A 110 4.67 0.30 15.57
C LEU A 110 4.51 1.63 14.81
N PRO A 111 5.61 2.25 14.36
CA PRO A 111 5.60 3.44 13.52
C PRO A 111 5.25 3.06 12.06
N VAL A 112 3.99 2.70 11.81
CA VAL A 112 3.51 2.28 10.49
C VAL A 112 2.27 3.05 10.07
N VAL A 113 2.19 3.37 8.77
CA VAL A 113 1.01 3.94 8.13
C VAL A 113 0.49 2.95 7.10
N PHE A 114 -0.73 2.49 7.29
CA PHE A 114 -1.47 1.65 6.36
C PHE A 114 -2.24 2.54 5.39
N VAL A 115 -1.93 2.47 4.10
CA VAL A 115 -2.53 3.28 3.04
C VAL A 115 -3.38 2.39 2.14
N CYS A 116 -4.70 2.52 2.31
CA CYS A 116 -5.69 1.83 1.50
C CYS A 116 -6.10 2.72 0.33
N LYS A 117 -5.85 2.25 -0.90
CA LYS A 117 -6.34 2.88 -2.14
C LYS A 117 -7.69 2.25 -2.47
N ASP A 118 -8.77 2.97 -2.18
CA ASP A 118 -10.13 2.48 -2.41
C ASP A 118 -10.68 3.03 -3.72
N ASN A 119 -10.78 2.19 -4.73
CA ASN A 119 -11.42 2.52 -6.00
C ASN A 119 -12.76 1.78 -6.20
N GLY A 120 -13.26 1.12 -5.16
CA GLY A 120 -14.50 0.37 -5.18
C GLY A 120 -14.44 -0.98 -5.89
N TRP A 121 -13.24 -1.41 -6.36
CA TRP A 121 -13.08 -2.62 -7.16
C TRP A 121 -11.83 -3.42 -6.80
N SER A 122 -12.03 -4.70 -6.52
CA SER A 122 -10.95 -5.68 -6.39
C SER A 122 -10.90 -6.51 -7.67
N ILE A 123 -10.03 -6.11 -8.60
CA ILE A 123 -9.97 -6.63 -9.98
C ILE A 123 -11.33 -6.42 -10.68
N THR A 124 -12.11 -7.48 -10.83
CA THR A 124 -13.45 -7.47 -11.48
C THR A 124 -14.60 -7.55 -10.48
N THR A 125 -14.29 -7.55 -9.18
CA THR A 125 -15.29 -7.69 -8.11
C THR A 125 -15.56 -6.33 -7.47
N HIS A 126 -16.83 -5.91 -7.49
CA HIS A 126 -17.27 -4.67 -6.84
C HIS A 126 -17.18 -4.82 -5.31
N SER A 127 -16.39 -3.97 -4.66
CA SER A 127 -16.05 -4.11 -3.24
C SER A 127 -17.25 -4.17 -2.29
N PRO A 128 -18.33 -3.41 -2.46
CA PRO A 128 -19.53 -3.54 -1.64
C PRO A 128 -20.19 -4.92 -1.64
N SER A 129 -19.92 -5.77 -2.65
CA SER A 129 -20.47 -7.13 -2.69
C SER A 129 -19.69 -8.13 -1.82
N THR A 130 -18.50 -7.76 -1.37
CA THR A 130 -17.59 -8.66 -0.64
C THR A 130 -17.07 -8.08 0.67
N THR A 131 -17.19 -6.76 0.86
CA THR A 131 -16.62 -6.07 2.03
C THR A 131 -17.73 -5.58 2.95
N GLY A 132 -17.78 -6.14 4.14
CA GLY A 132 -18.73 -5.72 5.18
C GLY A 132 -18.21 -4.54 5.99
N GLY A 133 -19.08 -3.54 6.22
CA GLY A 133 -18.77 -2.35 7.02
C GLY A 133 -17.84 -1.34 6.34
N ALA A 134 -17.67 -0.18 6.96
CA ALA A 134 -16.78 0.86 6.46
C ALA A 134 -15.31 0.55 6.81
N LEU A 135 -14.40 0.76 5.85
CA LEU A 135 -12.97 0.47 6.01
C LEU A 135 -12.35 1.22 7.19
N VAL A 136 -12.68 2.52 7.32
CA VAL A 136 -12.22 3.36 8.45
C VAL A 136 -12.74 2.82 9.79
N ALA A 137 -14.00 2.38 9.86
CA ALA A 137 -14.57 1.82 11.08
C ALA A 137 -13.89 0.51 11.48
N ARG A 138 -13.56 -0.35 10.52
CA ARG A 138 -12.81 -1.59 10.76
C ARG A 138 -11.41 -1.30 11.31
N ALA A 139 -10.70 -0.33 10.76
CA ALA A 139 -9.39 0.08 11.27
C ALA A 139 -9.48 0.65 12.69
N ARG A 140 -10.47 1.49 12.95
CA ARG A 140 -10.72 2.04 14.28
C ARG A 140 -11.07 0.99 15.32
N ALA A 141 -11.74 -0.10 14.93
CA ALA A 141 -12.05 -1.20 15.84
C ALA A 141 -10.80 -1.92 16.36
N PHE A 142 -9.69 -1.91 15.61
CA PHE A 142 -8.38 -2.36 16.10
C PHE A 142 -7.67 -1.32 16.97
N GLY A 143 -8.13 -0.08 17.02
CA GLY A 143 -7.49 1.01 17.76
C GLY A 143 -6.53 1.88 16.93
N LEU A 144 -6.54 1.77 15.60
CA LEU A 144 -5.74 2.66 14.74
C LEU A 144 -6.34 4.07 14.68
N HIS A 145 -5.47 5.07 14.62
CA HIS A 145 -5.87 6.38 14.14
C HIS A 145 -6.23 6.25 12.65
N ALA A 146 -7.49 6.51 12.29
CA ALA A 146 -7.97 6.27 10.93
C ALA A 146 -8.61 7.52 10.33
N VAL A 147 -8.17 7.87 9.11
CA VAL A 147 -8.62 9.01 8.33
C VAL A 147 -9.08 8.56 6.95
N GLU A 148 -9.97 9.31 6.35
CA GLU A 148 -10.44 9.12 4.98
C GLU A 148 -10.22 10.43 4.22
N VAL A 149 -9.78 10.32 2.96
CA VAL A 149 -9.44 11.47 2.12
C VAL A 149 -9.84 11.19 0.67
N GLU A 150 -10.23 12.25 -0.03
CA GLU A 150 -10.44 12.21 -1.49
C GLU A 150 -9.09 12.00 -2.18
N GLY A 151 -8.90 10.84 -2.79
CA GLY A 151 -7.61 10.44 -3.38
C GLY A 151 -7.23 11.20 -4.65
N ALA A 152 -8.17 11.90 -5.28
CA ALA A 152 -7.91 12.77 -6.41
C ALA A 152 -7.45 14.18 -5.99
N ASP A 153 -7.66 14.56 -4.72
CA ASP A 153 -7.16 15.83 -4.18
C ASP A 153 -5.75 15.65 -3.61
N VAL A 154 -4.75 16.06 -4.40
CA VAL A 154 -3.34 15.89 -4.03
C VAL A 154 -2.96 16.65 -2.75
N LEU A 155 -3.59 17.78 -2.47
CA LEU A 155 -3.30 18.56 -1.25
C LEU A 155 -3.91 17.88 -0.03
N ALA A 156 -5.15 17.42 -0.12
CA ALA A 156 -5.79 16.66 0.95
C ALA A 156 -5.03 15.37 1.29
N VAL A 157 -4.57 14.63 0.27
CA VAL A 157 -3.74 13.42 0.45
C VAL A 157 -2.40 13.77 1.11
N TYR A 158 -1.76 14.86 0.69
CA TYR A 158 -0.49 15.32 1.28
C TYR A 158 -0.66 15.64 2.76
N ASP A 159 -1.67 16.42 3.12
CA ASP A 159 -1.91 16.84 4.50
C ASP A 159 -2.26 15.65 5.41
N ALA A 160 -3.13 14.76 4.95
CA ALA A 160 -3.49 13.55 5.68
C ALA A 160 -2.28 12.61 5.87
N ALA A 161 -1.48 12.41 4.82
CA ALA A 161 -0.27 11.61 4.89
C ALA A 161 0.77 12.21 5.83
N ALA A 162 0.98 13.54 5.77
CA ALA A 162 1.90 14.25 6.65
C ALA A 162 1.51 14.08 8.13
N GLN A 163 0.24 14.22 8.46
CA GLN A 163 -0.27 14.02 9.82
C GLN A 163 -0.08 12.58 10.31
N CYS A 164 -0.40 11.59 9.47
CA CYS A 164 -0.22 10.16 9.81
C CYS A 164 1.27 9.83 10.02
N LEU A 165 2.15 10.32 9.15
CA LEU A 165 3.59 10.11 9.25
C LEU A 165 4.19 10.77 10.50
N GLN A 166 3.82 12.03 10.76
CA GLN A 166 4.30 12.75 11.94
C GLN A 166 3.86 12.04 13.22
N ARG A 167 2.58 11.64 13.31
CA ARG A 167 2.08 10.85 14.43
C ARG A 167 2.89 9.58 14.68
N ALA A 168 3.20 8.84 13.61
CA ALA A 168 3.98 7.61 13.71
C ALA A 168 5.41 7.88 14.19
N ARG A 169 6.07 8.95 13.69
CA ARG A 169 7.41 9.39 14.11
C ARG A 169 7.47 9.78 15.59
N ASP A 170 6.45 10.44 16.07
CA ASP A 170 6.33 10.91 17.46
C ASP A 170 5.94 9.80 18.45
N GLY A 171 5.91 8.53 17.99
CA GLY A 171 5.54 7.40 18.84
C GLY A 171 4.03 7.32 19.15
N GLY A 172 3.19 8.02 18.38
CA GLY A 172 1.73 7.98 18.51
C GLY A 172 1.11 6.63 18.06
N GLY A 173 1.94 5.69 17.57
CA GLY A 173 1.49 4.40 17.08
C GLY A 173 0.99 4.43 15.63
N PRO A 174 0.38 3.33 15.15
CA PRO A 174 0.02 3.17 13.76
C PRO A 174 -1.15 4.06 13.34
N SER A 175 -1.18 4.39 12.05
CA SER A 175 -2.29 5.09 11.41
C SER A 175 -2.81 4.31 10.21
N PHE A 176 -4.07 4.55 9.85
CA PHE A 176 -4.72 4.00 8.67
C PHE A 176 -5.32 5.14 7.85
N MET A 177 -4.98 5.20 6.57
CA MET A 177 -5.51 6.21 5.64
C MET A 177 -6.24 5.51 4.51
N VAL A 178 -7.50 5.85 4.28
CA VAL A 178 -8.25 5.48 3.08
C VAL A 178 -8.21 6.64 2.12
N ALA A 179 -7.69 6.42 0.92
CA ALA A 179 -7.74 7.37 -0.18
C ALA A 179 -8.76 6.83 -1.21
N THR A 180 -9.91 7.48 -1.27
CA THR A 180 -10.97 7.13 -2.24
C THR A 180 -10.62 7.66 -3.61
N CYS A 181 -10.75 6.85 -4.64
CA CYS A 181 -10.43 7.25 -6.00
C CYS A 181 -11.37 6.60 -7.01
N ALA A 182 -11.48 7.20 -8.19
CA ALA A 182 -12.27 6.62 -9.26
C ALA A 182 -11.52 5.46 -9.95
N HIS A 183 -12.24 4.40 -10.29
CA HIS A 183 -11.73 3.33 -11.15
C HIS A 183 -11.91 3.74 -12.62
N LEU A 184 -10.91 4.46 -13.16
CA LEU A 184 -11.01 5.07 -14.49
C LEU A 184 -10.90 4.06 -15.63
N GLU A 185 -10.02 3.06 -15.47
CA GLU A 185 -9.72 2.05 -16.50
C GLU A 185 -9.76 0.64 -15.90
N GLY A 186 -9.64 -0.38 -16.76
CA GLY A 186 -9.60 -1.77 -16.32
C GLY A 186 -8.38 -2.12 -15.47
N HIS A 187 -8.49 -3.20 -14.72
CA HIS A 187 -7.41 -3.68 -13.85
C HIS A 187 -6.25 -4.30 -14.64
N TYR A 188 -6.53 -4.94 -15.74
CA TYR A 188 -5.56 -5.61 -16.63
C TYR A 188 -5.95 -5.41 -18.10
N LEU A 189 -5.04 -5.71 -19.02
CA LEU A 189 -5.20 -5.41 -20.45
C LEU A 189 -6.50 -5.98 -21.06
N GLY A 190 -6.93 -7.16 -20.62
CA GLY A 190 -8.16 -7.80 -21.10
C GLY A 190 -9.46 -7.32 -20.45
N ASP A 191 -9.38 -6.53 -19.39
CA ASP A 191 -10.53 -6.10 -18.60
C ASP A 191 -11.47 -5.16 -19.39
N GLN A 192 -10.92 -4.36 -20.29
CA GLN A 192 -11.69 -3.48 -21.17
C GLN A 192 -12.55 -4.27 -22.18
N MET A 193 -12.23 -5.54 -22.42
CA MET A 193 -13.00 -6.45 -23.30
C MET A 193 -14.14 -7.11 -22.54
N LEU A 194 -14.15 -7.05 -21.22
CA LEU A 194 -15.24 -7.51 -20.38
C LEU A 194 -16.33 -6.45 -20.38
N ASP A 195 -17.54 -6.91 -20.63
CA ASP A 195 -18.76 -6.15 -20.87
C ASP A 195 -18.87 -4.84 -20.06
N ALA A 196 -19.08 -3.74 -20.77
CA ALA A 196 -19.33 -2.41 -20.20
C ALA A 196 -20.50 -2.38 -19.19
N SER A 197 -21.38 -3.37 -19.22
CA SER A 197 -22.51 -3.53 -18.25
C SER A 197 -22.03 -3.79 -16.81
N ARG A 198 -20.76 -4.18 -16.62
CA ARG A 198 -20.19 -4.41 -15.28
C ARG A 198 -19.66 -3.14 -14.62
N ARG A 199 -19.56 -2.04 -15.37
CA ARG A 199 -19.16 -0.74 -14.83
C ARG A 199 -20.43 0.04 -14.50
N PRO A 200 -20.74 0.34 -13.21
CA PRO A 200 -21.73 1.35 -12.91
C PRO A 200 -21.36 2.62 -13.69
N ALA A 201 -22.33 3.27 -14.30
CA ALA A 201 -22.09 4.55 -14.94
C ALA A 201 -21.44 5.46 -13.89
N GLN A 202 -20.16 5.75 -14.09
CA GLN A 202 -19.48 6.75 -13.31
C GLN A 202 -19.94 8.09 -13.85
N VAL A 203 -20.88 8.72 -13.17
CA VAL A 203 -21.32 10.08 -13.42
C VAL A 203 -20.46 11.01 -12.57
#